data_145a445a8c63aef7705f59e733a47d36
#
_entry.id   145a445a8c63aef7705f59e733a47d36
#
_cell.length_a   1.000
_cell.length_b   1.000
_cell.length_c   1.000
_cell.angle_alpha   90.00
_cell.angle_beta   90.00
_cell.angle_gamma   90.00
#
_symmetry.space_group_name_H-M   'P 1'
#
loop_
_entity.id
_entity.type
_entity.pdbx_description
1 polymer ?
#
loop_
_entity_poly.entity_id
_entity_poly.type
_entity_poly.pdbx_seq_one_letter_code
_entity_poly.pdbx_strand_id
1 'polypeptide(L)'
;SFYMKQNDDGKTVAATDLLVPGIGELVGCSEREADYDKLKQAMVDRNMNLDDYVGYMDLRKYGSVPHSGFGLGLERIMMYVTGISNIRDVQLYARTTGDLM
;
A
#
# COMPACT_ATOMS: atom_id res chain seq x y z
N SER A 1 -4.02 -1.60 7.41
CA SER A 1 -3.14 -2.69 6.92
C SER A 1 -2.10 -3.07 7.96
N PHE A 2 -1.70 -4.32 7.96
CA PHE A 2 -0.79 -4.87 8.99
C PHE A 2 0.60 -4.22 9.00
N TYR A 3 1.05 -3.71 7.89
CA TYR A 3 2.39 -3.13 7.72
C TYR A 3 2.48 -1.67 8.13
N MET A 4 1.36 -1.02 8.40
CA MET A 4 1.32 0.38 8.80
C MET A 4 1.64 0.51 10.28
N LYS A 5 2.47 1.51 10.63
CA LYS A 5 2.80 1.77 12.03
C LYS A 5 1.56 2.25 12.78
N GLN A 6 1.21 1.57 13.87
CA GLN A 6 0.12 1.99 14.74
C GLN A 6 0.54 3.19 15.60
N ASN A 7 -0.38 4.13 15.76
CA ASN A 7 -0.21 5.22 16.72
C ASN A 7 -0.38 4.69 18.15
N ASP A 8 0.03 5.49 19.14
CA ASP A 8 0.04 5.08 20.54
C ASP A 8 -1.35 4.76 21.09
N ASP A 9 -2.42 5.25 20.46
CA ASP A 9 -3.79 4.96 20.86
C ASP A 9 -4.24 3.53 20.54
N GLY A 10 -3.47 2.80 19.74
CA GLY A 10 -3.81 1.44 19.31
C GLY A 10 -4.99 1.31 18.36
N LYS A 11 -5.58 2.43 17.93
CA LYS A 11 -6.80 2.46 17.09
C LYS A 11 -6.56 3.03 15.72
N THR A 12 -5.54 3.86 15.55
CA THR A 12 -5.22 4.53 14.29
C THR A 12 -3.82 4.17 13.83
N VAL A 13 -3.52 4.46 12.57
CA VAL A 13 -2.21 4.23 11.96
C VAL A 13 -1.66 5.53 11.39
N ALA A 14 -0.34 5.60 11.24
CA ALA A 14 0.33 6.75 10.64
C ALA A 14 0.26 6.63 9.11
N ALA A 15 -0.88 7.03 8.55
CA ALA A 15 -1.14 6.94 7.12
C ALA A 15 -1.83 8.19 6.59
N THR A 16 -1.65 8.46 5.32
CA THR A 16 -2.34 9.56 4.64
C THR A 16 -2.52 9.22 3.17
N ASP A 17 -3.57 9.75 2.57
CA ASP A 17 -3.86 9.57 1.16
C ASP A 17 -4.04 10.95 0.50
N LEU A 18 -3.68 11.05 -0.77
CA LEU A 18 -3.97 12.21 -1.59
C LEU A 18 -5.17 11.90 -2.49
N LEU A 19 -6.23 12.66 -2.31
CA LEU A 19 -7.45 12.53 -3.13
C LEU A 19 -7.55 13.68 -4.10
N VAL A 20 -7.93 13.39 -5.34
CA VAL A 20 -8.13 14.41 -6.37
C VAL A 20 -9.53 14.27 -6.97
N PRO A 21 -10.14 15.38 -7.46
CA PRO A 21 -11.47 15.34 -8.04
C PRO A 21 -11.56 14.39 -9.24
N GLY A 22 -12.64 13.62 -9.30
CA GLY A 22 -12.94 12.71 -10.41
C GLY A 22 -12.19 11.40 -10.41
N ILE A 23 -11.08 11.27 -9.64
CA ILE A 23 -10.27 10.08 -9.59
C ILE A 23 -10.39 9.38 -8.23
N GLY A 24 -10.52 10.15 -7.16
CA GLY A 24 -10.44 9.66 -5.79
C GLY A 24 -8.99 9.61 -5.32
N GLU A 25 -8.56 8.47 -4.78
CA GLU A 25 -7.21 8.31 -4.26
C GLU A 25 -6.18 8.25 -5.41
N LEU A 26 -5.26 9.18 -5.42
CA LEU A 26 -4.13 9.22 -6.35
C LEU A 26 -2.86 8.64 -5.73
N VAL A 27 -2.61 8.99 -4.46
CA VAL A 27 -1.44 8.55 -3.70
C VAL A 27 -1.88 8.00 -2.37
N GLY A 28 -1.37 6.82 -2.02
CA GLY A 28 -1.50 6.26 -0.67
C GLY A 28 -0.14 6.18 -0.04
N CYS A 29 0.01 6.64 1.21
CA CYS A 29 1.28 6.56 1.92
C CYS A 29 1.09 6.26 3.39
N SER A 30 2.12 5.69 4.00
CA SER A 30 2.14 5.42 5.43
C SER A 30 3.56 5.30 5.96
N GLU A 31 3.72 5.55 7.25
CA GLU A 31 4.88 5.10 7.96
C GLU A 31 4.76 3.59 8.16
N ARG A 32 5.83 2.85 7.90
CA ARG A 32 5.83 1.40 7.99
C ARG A 32 6.17 0.97 9.40
N GLU A 33 5.62 -0.18 9.83
CA GLU A 33 6.00 -0.75 11.12
C GLU A 33 7.43 -1.29 11.02
N ALA A 34 8.33 -0.69 11.79
CA ALA A 34 9.75 -1.03 11.78
C ALA A 34 10.13 -2.02 12.90
N ASP A 35 9.25 -2.26 13.86
CA ASP A 35 9.48 -3.17 14.97
C ASP A 35 9.03 -4.59 14.57
N TYR A 36 9.97 -5.55 14.63
CA TYR A 36 9.70 -6.94 14.25
C TYR A 36 8.55 -7.55 15.06
N ASP A 37 8.57 -7.35 16.38
CA ASP A 37 7.58 -7.98 17.26
C ASP A 37 6.18 -7.39 17.04
N LYS A 38 6.09 -6.08 16.86
CA LYS A 38 4.81 -5.42 16.56
C LYS A 38 4.26 -5.83 15.21
N LEU A 39 5.12 -5.95 14.20
CA LEU A 39 4.72 -6.43 12.88
C LEU A 39 4.19 -7.86 12.95
N LYS A 40 4.91 -8.74 13.64
CA LYS A 40 4.51 -10.13 13.83
C LYS A 40 3.17 -10.22 14.54
N GLN A 41 2.98 -9.44 15.60
CA GLN A 41 1.73 -9.42 16.36
C GLN A 41 0.56 -8.94 15.49
N ALA A 42 0.76 -7.93 14.67
CA ALA A 42 -0.27 -7.45 13.76
C ALA A 42 -0.68 -8.52 12.74
N MET A 43 0.27 -9.30 12.26
CA MET A 43 0.00 -10.41 11.34
C MET A 43 -0.76 -11.54 12.04
N VAL A 44 -0.38 -11.89 13.26
CA VAL A 44 -1.05 -12.91 14.06
C VAL A 44 -2.50 -12.50 14.35
N ASP A 45 -2.73 -11.25 14.71
CA ASP A 45 -4.07 -10.74 14.98
C ASP A 45 -5.00 -10.80 13.77
N ARG A 46 -4.43 -10.85 12.56
CA ARG A 46 -5.19 -10.95 11.31
C ARG A 46 -5.25 -12.39 10.75
N ASN A 47 -4.81 -13.38 11.54
CA ASN A 47 -4.78 -14.78 11.13
C ASN A 47 -3.99 -15.02 9.83
N MET A 48 -2.92 -14.26 9.61
CA MET A 48 -2.08 -14.43 8.42
C MET A 48 -1.12 -15.60 8.60
N ASN A 49 -0.81 -16.28 7.50
CA ASN A 49 0.20 -17.34 7.51
C ASN A 49 1.59 -16.69 7.51
N LEU A 50 2.29 -16.78 8.65
CA LEU A 50 3.60 -16.16 8.82
C LEU A 50 4.65 -16.73 7.88
N ASP A 51 4.53 -18.00 7.48
CA ASP A 51 5.49 -18.65 6.59
C ASP A 51 5.54 -18.00 5.21
N ASP A 52 4.43 -17.39 4.78
CA ASP A 52 4.36 -16.71 3.49
C ASP A 52 5.09 -15.35 3.51
N TYR A 53 5.41 -14.83 4.69
CA TYR A 53 5.96 -13.49 4.88
C TYR A 53 7.34 -13.49 5.53
N VAL A 54 8.03 -14.62 5.56
CA VAL A 54 9.35 -14.73 6.22
C VAL A 54 10.33 -13.71 5.64
N GLY A 55 10.43 -13.60 4.32
CA GLY A 55 11.32 -12.64 3.68
C GLY A 55 10.97 -11.19 4.00
N TYR A 56 9.69 -10.88 4.06
CA TYR A 56 9.21 -9.54 4.45
C TYR A 56 9.54 -9.23 5.90
N MET A 57 9.34 -10.19 6.81
CA MET A 57 9.65 -10.03 8.24
C MET A 57 11.15 -9.89 8.48
N ASP A 58 11.98 -10.55 7.69
CA ASP A 58 13.43 -10.49 7.79
C ASP A 58 13.96 -9.06 7.61
N LEU A 59 13.25 -8.22 6.86
CA LEU A 59 13.60 -6.81 6.72
C LEU A 59 13.56 -6.04 8.04
N ARG A 60 12.88 -6.58 9.05
CA ARG A 60 12.83 -6.00 10.41
C ARG A 60 13.65 -6.80 11.39
N LYS A 61 13.77 -8.13 11.18
CA LYS A 61 14.50 -9.04 12.09
C LYS A 61 15.98 -8.70 12.18
N TYR A 62 16.58 -8.33 11.07
CA TYR A 62 18.02 -8.04 10.98
C TYR A 62 18.34 -6.56 11.16
N GLY A 63 17.42 -5.80 11.70
CA GLY A 63 17.59 -4.39 11.96
C GLY A 63 16.74 -3.54 11.02
N SER A 64 16.23 -2.44 11.54
CA SER A 64 15.35 -1.54 10.77
C SER A 64 15.47 -0.13 11.34
N VAL A 65 15.04 0.83 10.54
CA VAL A 65 14.93 2.24 10.92
C VAL A 65 13.52 2.72 10.64
N PRO A 66 13.07 3.80 11.31
CA PRO A 66 11.80 4.42 10.94
C PRO A 66 11.80 4.78 9.46
N HIS A 67 10.78 4.38 8.74
CA HIS A 67 10.67 4.61 7.31
C HIS A 67 9.22 4.69 6.87
N SER A 68 9.01 5.38 5.77
CA SER A 68 7.70 5.55 5.14
C SER A 68 7.78 5.19 3.67
N GLY A 69 6.65 4.93 3.08
CA GLY A 69 6.54 4.68 1.67
C GLY A 69 5.24 5.20 1.11
N PHE A 70 5.21 5.39 -0.20
CA PHE A 70 3.97 5.77 -0.88
C PHE A 70 3.85 5.02 -2.20
N GLY A 71 2.60 4.82 -2.63
CA GLY A 71 2.27 4.32 -3.95
C GLY A 71 1.54 5.38 -4.74
N LEU A 72 1.99 5.63 -5.97
CA LEU A 72 1.34 6.53 -6.90
C LEU A 72 0.83 5.72 -8.08
N GLY A 73 -0.48 5.76 -8.33
CA GLY A 73 -1.06 5.10 -9.50
C GLY A 73 -0.72 5.86 -10.77
N LEU A 74 0.16 5.31 -11.61
CA LEU A 74 0.55 5.94 -12.86
C LEU A 74 -0.66 6.16 -13.78
N GLU A 75 -1.50 5.16 -13.91
CA GLU A 75 -2.71 5.25 -14.72
C GLU A 75 -3.66 6.30 -14.17
N ARG A 76 -3.79 6.41 -12.87
CA ARG A 76 -4.65 7.41 -12.24
C ARG A 76 -4.16 8.82 -12.47
N ILE A 77 -2.85 9.08 -12.37
CA ILE A 77 -2.31 10.41 -12.65
C ILE A 77 -2.48 10.77 -14.13
N MET A 78 -2.34 9.80 -15.03
CA MET A 78 -2.57 10.04 -16.46
C MET A 78 -4.02 10.37 -16.74
N MET A 79 -4.96 9.68 -16.11
CA MET A 79 -6.40 10.01 -16.21
C MET A 79 -6.68 11.42 -15.70
N TYR A 80 -6.09 11.81 -14.60
CA TYR A 80 -6.27 13.13 -14.00
C TYR A 80 -5.72 14.25 -14.91
N VAL A 81 -4.52 14.06 -15.45
CA VAL A 81 -3.86 15.05 -16.30
C VAL A 81 -4.52 15.17 -17.66
N THR A 82 -4.95 14.05 -18.26
CA THR A 82 -5.53 14.02 -19.61
C THR A 82 -7.04 14.23 -19.63
N GLY A 83 -7.71 14.05 -18.50
CA GLY A 83 -9.18 14.11 -18.44
C GLY A 83 -9.89 12.88 -18.98
N ILE A 84 -9.14 11.81 -19.29
CA ILE A 84 -9.71 10.53 -19.76
C ILE A 84 -10.35 9.81 -18.59
N SER A 85 -11.59 9.34 -18.73
CA SER A 85 -12.35 8.73 -17.63
C SER A 85 -12.21 7.21 -17.54
N ASN A 86 -11.77 6.55 -18.60
CA ASN A 86 -11.63 5.09 -18.63
C ASN A 86 -10.15 4.71 -18.51
N ILE A 87 -9.82 3.97 -17.46
CA ILE A 87 -8.43 3.56 -17.19
C ILE A 87 -7.81 2.73 -18.30
N ARG A 88 -8.61 2.00 -19.08
CA ARG A 88 -8.13 1.24 -20.24
C ARG A 88 -7.49 2.11 -21.29
N ASP A 89 -7.96 3.35 -21.42
CA ASP A 89 -7.54 4.27 -22.49
C ASP A 89 -6.19 4.93 -22.19
N VAL A 90 -5.68 4.81 -20.96
CA VAL A 90 -4.37 5.35 -20.58
C VAL A 90 -3.28 4.28 -20.50
N GLN A 91 -3.61 3.05 -20.86
CA GLN A 91 -2.67 1.93 -20.88
C GLN A 91 -2.39 1.50 -22.32
N LEU A 92 -1.12 1.18 -22.59
CA LEU A 92 -0.74 0.68 -23.91
C LEU A 92 -1.34 -0.71 -24.18
N TYR A 93 -1.37 -1.58 -23.16
CA TYR A 93 -1.93 -2.93 -23.22
C TYR A 93 -2.82 -3.16 -22.01
N ALA A 94 -4.10 -2.76 -22.14
CA ALA A 94 -5.06 -2.94 -21.06
C ALA A 94 -5.42 -4.42 -20.87
N ARG A 95 -5.46 -4.85 -19.62
CA ARG A 95 -5.94 -6.19 -19.23
C ARG A 95 -7.16 -6.05 -18.35
N THR A 96 -8.22 -6.72 -18.73
CA THR A 96 -9.46 -6.74 -17.95
C THR A 96 -9.98 -8.17 -17.84
N THR A 97 -10.99 -8.38 -17.00
CA THR A 97 -11.58 -9.70 -16.83
C THR A 97 -12.02 -10.27 -18.18
N GLY A 98 -11.51 -11.45 -18.53
CA GLY A 98 -11.80 -12.12 -19.78
C GLY A 98 -10.98 -11.65 -20.98
N ASP A 99 -10.09 -10.67 -20.80
CA ASP A 99 -9.23 -10.11 -21.84
C ASP A 99 -7.76 -10.40 -21.52
N LEU A 100 -7.27 -11.53 -22.00
CA LEU A 100 -5.89 -11.96 -21.80
C LEU A 100 -5.04 -11.64 -23.03
N MET A 101 -3.96 -10.98 -22.79
CA MET A 101 -2.96 -10.67 -23.81
C MET A 101 -1.74 -11.55 -23.66
#